data_1311b8168af8f85584081b19a827bd48
#
_entry.id   1311b8168af8f85584081b19a827bd48
#
_cell.length_a   1.000
_cell.length_b   1.000
_cell.length_c   1.000
_cell.angle_alpha   90.00
_cell.angle_beta   90.00
_cell.angle_gamma   90.00
#
_symmetry.space_group_name_H-M   'P 1'
#
loop_
_entity.id
_entity.type
_entity.pdbx_description
1 polymer ?
#
loop_
_entity_poly.entity_id
_entity_poly.type
_entity_poly.pdbx_seq_one_letter_code
_entity_poly.pdbx_strand_id
1 'polypeptide(L)'
;MAILFENLVFGPIHSRRLGNSLGVNLMPVIGKICTFNCVYCECGWNPEHSDTKARLASPAEFERTLDNALAELAGTVKEPDSITFSGNGEPTLHPDFPEIIDITIRLRDKYAPKAVISVLTNGTRIHDKRIFDALNKVDNNICKLDAGSIEMINKINLPNVKINLDEYIADLQKFNGNVVIQTLFVRGTHGNDVLNNTSDEEIESWLQHLKKINPRKTMIYVIDRETPEKNLEKISGAELSLIANKVKALDLDVEYYE
;
A
#
# COMPACT_ATOMS: atom_id res chain seq x y z
N MET A 1 -6.59 4.79 18.22
CA MET A 1 -7.97 4.55 17.67
C MET A 1 -7.81 4.21 16.19
N ALA A 2 -8.47 3.18 15.69
CA ALA A 2 -8.41 2.83 14.25
C ALA A 2 -8.98 3.97 13.40
N ILE A 3 -8.32 4.27 12.28
CA ILE A 3 -8.75 5.29 11.33
C ILE A 3 -9.46 4.57 10.18
N LEU A 4 -10.79 4.71 10.11
CA LEU A 4 -11.57 4.23 8.98
C LEU A 4 -12.10 5.43 8.18
N PHE A 5 -12.01 5.33 6.87
CA PHE A 5 -12.55 6.34 5.96
C PHE A 5 -14.03 6.07 5.71
N GLU A 6 -14.84 7.09 5.90
CA GLU A 6 -16.31 7.01 5.77
C GLU A 6 -16.81 7.24 4.35
N ASN A 7 -15.94 7.71 3.46
CA ASN A 7 -16.30 8.06 2.08
C ASN A 7 -15.51 7.24 1.06
N LEU A 8 -16.14 6.97 -0.08
CA LEU A 8 -15.52 6.30 -1.23
C LEU A 8 -14.36 7.12 -1.82
N VAL A 9 -14.54 8.44 -1.89
CA VAL A 9 -13.51 9.43 -2.26
C VAL A 9 -13.39 10.43 -1.13
N PHE A 10 -12.17 10.73 -0.68
CA PHE A 10 -11.92 11.59 0.48
C PHE A 10 -10.68 12.47 0.30
N GLY A 11 -10.62 13.56 1.00
CA GLY A 11 -9.51 14.50 0.92
C GLY A 11 -9.82 15.70 0.02
N PRO A 12 -8.80 16.34 -0.64
CA PRO A 12 -7.38 15.94 -0.62
C PRO A 12 -6.72 16.03 0.75
N ILE A 13 -5.82 15.08 1.03
CA ILE A 13 -5.02 15.04 2.26
C ILE A 13 -3.55 15.28 1.87
N HIS A 14 -2.86 16.13 2.62
CA HIS A 14 -1.43 16.32 2.40
C HIS A 14 -0.64 15.08 2.83
N SER A 15 -0.03 14.40 1.87
CA SER A 15 0.80 13.21 2.07
C SER A 15 2.28 13.58 1.94
N ARG A 16 3.12 13.19 2.91
CA ARG A 16 4.58 13.36 2.82
C ARG A 16 5.18 12.65 1.61
N ARG A 17 4.51 11.59 1.10
CA ARG A 17 4.99 10.73 0.01
C ARG A 17 4.37 11.04 -1.35
N LEU A 18 3.16 11.59 -1.38
CA LEU A 18 2.33 11.66 -2.58
C LEU A 18 1.74 13.06 -2.84
N GLY A 19 2.19 14.08 -2.10
CA GLY A 19 1.69 15.46 -2.25
C GLY A 19 0.23 15.61 -1.80
N ASN A 20 -0.54 16.47 -2.45
CA ASN A 20 -1.98 16.60 -2.28
C ASN A 20 -2.66 15.33 -2.81
N SER A 21 -3.03 14.43 -1.93
CA SER A 21 -3.57 13.13 -2.30
C SER A 21 -5.09 13.08 -2.17
N LEU A 22 -5.77 12.89 -3.29
CA LEU A 22 -7.19 12.51 -3.29
C LEU A 22 -7.29 11.02 -3.05
N GLY A 23 -7.81 10.63 -1.88
CA GLY A 23 -7.89 9.23 -1.46
C GLY A 23 -9.09 8.51 -2.04
N VAL A 24 -8.90 7.26 -2.40
CA VAL A 24 -9.96 6.34 -2.84
C VAL A 24 -10.02 5.15 -1.88
N ASN A 25 -11.16 4.96 -1.24
CA ASN A 25 -11.45 3.82 -0.38
C ASN A 25 -12.46 2.88 -1.05
N LEU A 26 -11.99 1.79 -1.64
CA LEU A 26 -12.85 0.79 -2.29
C LEU A 26 -13.48 -0.20 -1.31
N MET A 27 -13.01 -0.22 -0.08
CA MET A 27 -13.49 -1.15 0.95
C MET A 27 -14.65 -0.54 1.74
N PRO A 28 -15.45 -1.34 2.45
CA PRO A 28 -16.59 -0.83 3.21
C PRO A 28 -16.19 0.17 4.29
N VAL A 29 -17.09 1.10 4.59
CA VAL A 29 -16.87 2.12 5.63
C VAL A 29 -17.04 1.57 7.06
N ILE A 30 -17.69 0.41 7.21
CA ILE A 30 -18.01 -0.20 8.50
C ILE A 30 -16.91 -1.09 9.08
N GLY A 31 -15.80 -1.28 8.36
CA GLY A 31 -14.70 -2.11 8.83
C GLY A 31 -13.63 -2.34 7.77
N LYS A 32 -12.53 -2.89 8.22
CA LYS A 32 -11.40 -3.23 7.36
C LYS A 32 -11.66 -4.57 6.64
N ILE A 33 -11.42 -4.60 5.33
CA ILE A 33 -11.34 -5.86 4.56
C ILE A 33 -9.98 -5.94 3.87
N CYS A 34 -9.14 -6.83 4.37
CA CYS A 34 -7.77 -7.00 3.88
C CYS A 34 -7.35 -8.47 4.01
N THR A 35 -6.52 -8.95 3.10
CA THR A 35 -5.85 -10.25 3.21
C THR A 35 -4.70 -10.23 4.21
N PHE A 36 -4.27 -9.03 4.66
CA PHE A 36 -3.32 -8.84 5.73
C PHE A 36 -3.98 -8.26 6.98
N ASN A 37 -3.42 -8.58 8.14
CA ASN A 37 -3.83 -8.01 9.42
C ASN A 37 -2.64 -7.37 10.14
N CYS A 38 -1.88 -6.53 9.40
CA CYS A 38 -0.60 -5.98 9.84
C CYS A 38 -0.70 -5.37 11.24
N VAL A 39 0.26 -5.70 12.11
CA VAL A 39 0.34 -5.25 13.51
C VAL A 39 0.41 -3.73 13.66
N TYR A 40 0.81 -3.02 12.60
CA TYR A 40 0.95 -1.56 12.56
C TYR A 40 -0.14 -0.85 11.75
N CYS A 41 -1.18 -1.55 11.29
CA CYS A 41 -2.16 -0.98 10.36
C CYS A 41 -3.00 0.12 11.01
N GLU A 42 -2.97 1.34 10.49
CA GLU A 42 -3.77 2.47 10.99
C GLU A 42 -5.28 2.21 10.95
N CYS A 43 -5.75 1.34 10.03
CA CYS A 43 -7.15 0.91 9.97
C CYS A 43 -7.55 -0.11 11.04
N GLY A 44 -6.62 -0.48 11.92
CA GLY A 44 -6.87 -1.47 12.97
C GLY A 44 -6.85 -2.91 12.47
N TRP A 45 -7.45 -3.80 13.26
CA TRP A 45 -7.58 -5.22 12.95
C TRP A 45 -8.70 -5.48 11.96
N ASN A 46 -8.59 -6.56 11.18
CA ASN A 46 -9.76 -7.10 10.48
C ASN A 46 -10.81 -7.53 11.52
N PRO A 47 -12.11 -7.29 11.28
CA PRO A 47 -13.15 -7.77 12.19
C PRO A 47 -13.14 -9.31 12.26
N GLU A 48 -13.43 -9.87 13.44
CA GLU A 48 -13.47 -11.32 13.67
C GLU A 48 -14.46 -12.03 12.75
N HIS A 49 -15.56 -11.36 12.43
CA HIS A 49 -16.53 -11.78 11.44
C HIS A 49 -16.60 -10.69 10.36
N SER A 50 -15.89 -10.90 9.26
CA SER A 50 -16.13 -10.06 8.10
C SER A 50 -17.58 -10.24 7.68
N ASP A 51 -18.39 -9.19 7.78
CA ASP A 51 -19.69 -9.20 7.13
C ASP A 51 -19.44 -9.23 5.62
N THR A 52 -19.38 -10.46 5.08
CA THR A 52 -19.17 -10.70 3.63
C THR A 52 -20.29 -10.08 2.78
N LYS A 53 -21.34 -9.55 3.42
CA LYS A 53 -22.44 -8.79 2.80
C LYS A 53 -22.20 -7.28 2.80
N ALA A 54 -21.04 -6.82 3.31
CA ALA A 54 -20.71 -5.40 3.24
C ALA A 54 -20.70 -4.95 1.78
N ARG A 55 -21.55 -3.97 1.47
CA ARG A 55 -21.72 -3.47 0.12
C ARG A 55 -20.45 -2.75 -0.34
N LEU A 56 -19.90 -3.17 -1.48
CA LEU A 56 -18.92 -2.43 -2.24
C LEU A 56 -19.62 -1.49 -3.23
N ALA A 57 -18.98 -0.37 -3.54
CA ALA A 57 -19.51 0.56 -4.53
C ALA A 57 -19.44 -0.05 -5.93
N SER A 58 -20.49 0.09 -6.73
CA SER A 58 -20.43 -0.31 -8.13
C SER A 58 -19.51 0.61 -8.93
N PRO A 59 -18.97 0.17 -10.09
CA PRO A 59 -18.20 1.04 -10.99
C PRO A 59 -18.93 2.33 -11.36
N ALA A 60 -20.23 2.29 -11.61
CA ALA A 60 -21.03 3.47 -11.92
C ALA A 60 -21.17 4.43 -10.74
N GLU A 61 -21.29 3.92 -9.52
CA GLU A 61 -21.28 4.74 -8.30
C GLU A 61 -19.91 5.38 -8.07
N PHE A 62 -18.85 4.61 -8.25
CA PHE A 62 -17.48 5.09 -8.17
C PHE A 62 -17.20 6.20 -9.18
N GLU A 63 -17.56 5.95 -10.46
CA GLU A 63 -17.38 6.92 -11.54
C GLU A 63 -18.04 8.26 -11.20
N ARG A 64 -19.32 8.23 -10.85
CA ARG A 64 -20.06 9.45 -10.48
C ARG A 64 -19.42 10.19 -9.29
N THR A 65 -18.97 9.44 -8.28
CA THR A 65 -18.38 10.05 -7.08
C THR A 65 -17.03 10.69 -7.40
N LEU A 66 -16.19 10.00 -8.16
CA LEU A 66 -14.87 10.52 -8.56
C LEU A 66 -14.99 11.68 -9.56
N ASP A 67 -15.91 11.60 -10.54
CA ASP A 67 -16.18 12.69 -11.50
C ASP A 67 -16.56 13.99 -10.78
N ASN A 68 -17.50 13.91 -9.82
CA ASN A 68 -17.90 15.06 -9.03
C ASN A 68 -16.74 15.64 -8.22
N ALA A 69 -15.98 14.79 -7.52
CA ALA A 69 -14.86 15.23 -6.70
C ALA A 69 -13.75 15.90 -7.54
N LEU A 70 -13.39 15.31 -8.67
CA LEU A 70 -12.38 15.89 -9.55
C LEU A 70 -12.85 17.16 -10.24
N ALA A 71 -14.12 17.23 -10.67
CA ALA A 71 -14.69 18.44 -11.27
C ALA A 71 -14.71 19.62 -10.29
N GLU A 72 -14.97 19.38 -9.00
CA GLU A 72 -14.93 20.41 -7.95
C GLU A 72 -13.50 20.92 -7.69
N LEU A 73 -12.50 20.04 -7.80
CA LEU A 73 -11.10 20.36 -7.48
C LEU A 73 -10.30 20.92 -8.66
N ALA A 74 -10.75 20.65 -9.91
CA ALA A 74 -10.05 21.03 -11.13
C ALA A 74 -9.78 22.53 -11.22
N GLY A 75 -8.52 22.90 -11.50
CA GLY A 75 -8.08 24.30 -11.62
C GLY A 75 -8.04 25.08 -10.30
N THR A 76 -8.28 24.43 -9.16
CA THR A 76 -8.17 25.07 -7.84
C THR A 76 -6.79 24.83 -7.22
N VAL A 77 -6.49 25.55 -6.14
CA VAL A 77 -5.27 25.29 -5.33
C VAL A 77 -5.29 23.92 -4.62
N LYS A 78 -6.43 23.25 -4.65
CA LYS A 78 -6.61 21.90 -4.08
C LYS A 78 -6.59 20.81 -5.14
N GLU A 79 -6.26 21.12 -6.39
CA GLU A 79 -6.09 20.11 -7.43
C GLU A 79 -5.13 19.02 -6.94
N PRO A 80 -5.47 17.72 -7.10
CA PRO A 80 -4.65 16.66 -6.54
C PRO A 80 -3.35 16.47 -7.32
N ASP A 81 -2.25 16.23 -6.60
CA ASP A 81 -0.99 15.72 -7.17
C ASP A 81 -1.06 14.20 -7.38
N SER A 82 -1.90 13.52 -6.59
CA SER A 82 -2.10 12.07 -6.69
C SER A 82 -3.55 11.67 -6.42
N ILE A 83 -4.05 10.69 -7.17
CA ILE A 83 -5.26 9.93 -6.85
C ILE A 83 -4.77 8.61 -6.27
N THR A 84 -5.02 8.37 -4.97
CA THR A 84 -4.39 7.29 -4.25
C THR A 84 -5.40 6.25 -3.76
N PHE A 85 -5.30 5.04 -4.28
CA PHE A 85 -6.04 3.90 -3.77
C PHE A 85 -5.41 3.43 -2.46
N SER A 86 -6.05 3.83 -1.37
CA SER A 86 -5.72 3.49 0.01
C SER A 86 -7.00 3.60 0.81
N GLY A 87 -7.12 2.92 1.93
CA GLY A 87 -8.35 3.04 2.71
C GLY A 87 -8.52 1.86 3.67
N ASN A 88 -9.74 1.40 3.82
CA ASN A 88 -10.13 0.41 4.82
C ASN A 88 -9.76 -1.04 4.43
N GLY A 89 -8.59 -1.25 3.84
CA GLY A 89 -8.11 -2.59 3.51
C GLY A 89 -7.36 -2.68 2.18
N GLU A 90 -7.52 -3.81 1.49
CA GLU A 90 -6.80 -4.10 0.25
C GLU A 90 -7.64 -3.77 -0.99
N PRO A 91 -7.26 -2.75 -1.79
CA PRO A 91 -8.07 -2.30 -2.92
C PRO A 91 -8.24 -3.35 -4.03
N THR A 92 -7.27 -4.24 -4.23
CA THR A 92 -7.33 -5.27 -5.28
C THR A 92 -8.31 -6.41 -4.96
N LEU A 93 -8.92 -6.40 -3.77
CA LEU A 93 -10.03 -7.32 -3.43
C LEU A 93 -11.36 -6.88 -4.05
N HIS A 94 -11.47 -5.63 -4.53
CA HIS A 94 -12.67 -5.20 -5.22
C HIS A 94 -12.85 -5.98 -6.53
N PRO A 95 -14.01 -6.63 -6.78
CA PRO A 95 -14.20 -7.50 -7.95
C PRO A 95 -14.02 -6.74 -9.28
N ASP A 96 -14.41 -5.46 -9.30
CA ASP A 96 -14.35 -4.59 -10.47
C ASP A 96 -13.11 -3.67 -10.45
N PHE A 97 -12.06 -4.02 -9.68
CA PHE A 97 -10.85 -3.20 -9.58
C PHE A 97 -10.25 -2.79 -10.94
N PRO A 98 -10.16 -3.69 -11.96
CA PRO A 98 -9.63 -3.30 -13.27
C PRO A 98 -10.47 -2.22 -13.96
N GLU A 99 -11.81 -2.32 -13.94
CA GLU A 99 -12.71 -1.32 -14.50
C GLU A 99 -12.61 0.02 -13.77
N ILE A 100 -12.49 -0.02 -12.44
CA ILE A 100 -12.30 1.16 -11.59
C ILE A 100 -10.99 1.89 -11.94
N ILE A 101 -9.91 1.17 -12.22
CA ILE A 101 -8.65 1.78 -12.68
C ILE A 101 -8.85 2.47 -14.04
N ASP A 102 -9.53 1.84 -14.99
CA ASP A 102 -9.79 2.44 -16.32
C ASP A 102 -10.67 3.71 -16.20
N ILE A 103 -11.67 3.70 -15.34
CA ILE A 103 -12.47 4.89 -15.00
C ILE A 103 -11.59 5.99 -14.42
N THR A 104 -10.70 5.64 -13.47
CA THR A 104 -9.83 6.61 -12.81
C THR A 104 -8.89 7.28 -13.79
N ILE A 105 -8.27 6.51 -14.70
CA ILE A 105 -7.37 7.05 -15.73
C ILE A 105 -8.13 8.06 -16.60
N ARG A 106 -9.30 7.70 -17.10
CA ARG A 106 -10.13 8.56 -17.94
C ARG A 106 -10.53 9.87 -17.24
N LEU A 107 -10.94 9.80 -15.99
CA LEU A 107 -11.35 10.97 -15.22
C LEU A 107 -10.15 11.85 -14.81
N ARG A 108 -8.99 11.24 -14.43
CA ARG A 108 -7.75 11.95 -14.19
C ARG A 108 -7.33 12.73 -15.44
N ASP A 109 -7.33 12.10 -16.61
CA ASP A 109 -6.92 12.76 -17.87
C ASP A 109 -7.83 13.93 -18.23
N LYS A 110 -9.12 13.86 -17.85
CA LYS A 110 -10.10 14.93 -18.07
C LYS A 110 -9.91 16.14 -17.14
N TYR A 111 -9.64 15.92 -15.85
CA TYR A 111 -9.75 16.96 -14.83
C TYR A 111 -8.41 17.37 -14.19
N ALA A 112 -7.49 16.41 -14.05
CA ALA A 112 -6.20 16.60 -13.36
C ALA A 112 -5.08 15.84 -14.10
N PRO A 113 -4.77 16.20 -15.36
CA PRO A 113 -3.87 15.41 -16.21
C PRO A 113 -2.43 15.33 -15.71
N LYS A 114 -2.06 16.11 -14.70
CA LYS A 114 -0.75 16.07 -14.05
C LYS A 114 -0.73 15.15 -12.82
N ALA A 115 -1.90 14.80 -12.29
CA ALA A 115 -1.99 13.93 -11.13
C ALA A 115 -1.53 12.52 -11.46
N VAL A 116 -0.78 11.91 -10.54
CA VAL A 116 -0.39 10.50 -10.65
C VAL A 116 -1.41 9.59 -9.99
N ILE A 117 -1.65 8.42 -10.57
CA ILE A 117 -2.48 7.39 -9.97
C ILE A 117 -1.59 6.44 -9.18
N SER A 118 -1.82 6.35 -7.87
CA SER A 118 -1.06 5.53 -6.95
C SER A 118 -1.93 4.44 -6.33
N VAL A 119 -1.50 3.18 -6.38
CA VAL A 119 -2.20 2.07 -5.74
C VAL A 119 -1.29 1.47 -4.66
N LEU A 120 -1.75 1.53 -3.40
CA LEU A 120 -1.09 0.85 -2.28
C LEU A 120 -1.72 -0.53 -2.13
N THR A 121 -0.95 -1.58 -2.37
CA THR A 121 -1.43 -2.96 -2.30
C THR A 121 -0.47 -3.85 -1.50
N ASN A 122 -1.04 -4.83 -0.81
CA ASN A 122 -0.24 -5.87 -0.18
C ASN A 122 0.24 -6.94 -1.18
N GLY A 123 -0.20 -6.84 -2.44
CA GLY A 123 0.26 -7.66 -3.55
C GLY A 123 -0.27 -9.10 -3.57
N THR A 124 -1.12 -9.51 -2.64
CA THR A 124 -1.61 -10.91 -2.58
C THR A 124 -2.42 -11.36 -3.81
N ARG A 125 -2.84 -10.39 -4.64
CA ARG A 125 -3.66 -10.65 -5.84
C ARG A 125 -2.91 -10.45 -7.17
N ILE A 126 -1.60 -10.13 -7.15
CA ILE A 126 -0.85 -9.87 -8.39
C ILE A 126 -0.69 -11.09 -9.31
N HIS A 127 -0.92 -12.30 -8.80
CA HIS A 127 -0.99 -13.52 -9.60
C HIS A 127 -2.23 -13.56 -10.52
N ASP A 128 -3.31 -12.81 -10.21
CA ASP A 128 -4.47 -12.65 -11.11
C ASP A 128 -4.08 -11.70 -12.25
N LYS A 129 -4.07 -12.22 -13.48
CA LYS A 129 -3.67 -11.44 -14.66
C LYS A 129 -4.45 -10.13 -14.82
N ARG A 130 -5.74 -10.10 -14.47
CA ARG A 130 -6.56 -8.88 -14.59
C ARG A 130 -6.09 -7.80 -13.62
N ILE A 131 -5.73 -8.20 -12.40
CA ILE A 131 -5.19 -7.29 -11.36
C ILE A 131 -3.78 -6.83 -11.78
N PHE A 132 -2.93 -7.75 -12.22
CA PHE A 132 -1.60 -7.43 -12.72
C PHE A 132 -1.64 -6.40 -13.87
N ASP A 133 -2.49 -6.65 -14.88
CA ASP A 133 -2.65 -5.74 -16.03
C ASP A 133 -3.17 -4.36 -15.58
N ALA A 134 -4.10 -4.30 -14.62
CA ALA A 134 -4.60 -3.04 -14.08
C ALA A 134 -3.51 -2.26 -13.32
N LEU A 135 -2.71 -2.95 -12.50
CA LEU A 135 -1.59 -2.34 -11.77
C LEU A 135 -0.46 -1.85 -12.70
N ASN A 136 -0.31 -2.44 -13.89
CA ASN A 136 0.64 -1.95 -14.90
C ASN A 136 0.19 -0.66 -15.60
N LYS A 137 -1.10 -0.29 -15.52
CA LYS A 137 -1.63 0.94 -16.12
C LYS A 137 -1.44 2.18 -15.25
N VAL A 138 -1.21 2.01 -13.94
CA VAL A 138 -1.10 3.13 -13.00
C VAL A 138 0.31 3.66 -12.93
N ASP A 139 0.44 4.93 -12.53
CA ASP A 139 1.75 5.61 -12.44
C ASP A 139 2.58 5.06 -11.29
N ASN A 140 1.96 4.76 -10.14
CA ASN A 140 2.63 4.21 -8.96
C ASN A 140 1.94 2.92 -8.48
N ASN A 141 2.43 1.78 -8.97
CA ASN A 141 2.11 0.47 -8.43
C ASN A 141 2.99 0.22 -7.20
N ILE A 142 2.43 0.42 -6.00
CA ILE A 142 3.16 0.37 -4.73
C ILE A 142 2.84 -0.93 -4.01
N CYS A 143 3.74 -1.91 -4.09
CA CYS A 143 3.59 -3.23 -3.51
C CYS A 143 4.36 -3.35 -2.19
N LYS A 144 3.76 -4.01 -1.22
CA LYS A 144 4.32 -4.21 0.11
C LYS A 144 5.31 -5.38 0.15
N LEU A 145 6.48 -5.15 0.78
CA LEU A 145 7.43 -6.19 1.17
C LEU A 145 8.08 -5.82 2.50
N ASP A 146 7.46 -6.20 3.61
CA ASP A 146 7.84 -5.70 4.94
C ASP A 146 8.97 -6.52 5.62
N ALA A 147 9.42 -7.62 5.04
CA ALA A 147 10.52 -8.40 5.62
C ALA A 147 11.24 -9.25 4.56
N GLY A 148 12.39 -9.79 4.94
CA GLY A 148 13.20 -10.66 4.10
C GLY A 148 12.80 -12.14 4.20
N SER A 149 12.18 -12.56 5.32
CA SER A 149 11.76 -13.92 5.54
C SER A 149 10.24 -14.08 5.57
N ILE A 150 9.74 -15.26 5.21
CA ILE A 150 8.31 -15.58 5.31
C ILE A 150 7.85 -15.63 6.77
N GLU A 151 8.72 -16.03 7.69
CA GLU A 151 8.45 -16.07 9.12
C GLU A 151 8.16 -14.67 9.65
N MET A 152 8.97 -13.68 9.28
CA MET A 152 8.79 -12.30 9.72
C MET A 152 7.60 -11.65 9.02
N ILE A 153 7.34 -11.93 7.73
CA ILE A 153 6.13 -11.50 7.04
C ILE A 153 4.89 -12.02 7.77
N ASN A 154 4.87 -13.30 8.15
CA ASN A 154 3.74 -13.88 8.88
C ASN A 154 3.53 -13.23 10.24
N LYS A 155 4.59 -12.84 10.94
CA LYS A 155 4.51 -12.16 12.25
C LYS A 155 4.07 -10.71 12.16
N ILE A 156 4.56 -9.95 11.17
CA ILE A 156 4.27 -8.52 11.02
C ILE A 156 2.96 -8.29 10.27
N ASN A 157 2.74 -9.01 9.17
CA ASN A 157 1.59 -8.77 8.29
C ASN A 157 0.39 -9.66 8.61
N LEU A 158 0.55 -10.74 9.40
CA LEU A 158 -0.53 -11.65 9.83
C LEU A 158 -1.48 -11.98 8.67
N PRO A 159 -0.99 -12.55 7.56
CA PRO A 159 -1.83 -12.83 6.41
C PRO A 159 -2.91 -13.88 6.74
N ASN A 160 -4.14 -13.65 6.28
CA ASN A 160 -5.23 -14.63 6.37
C ASN A 160 -5.31 -15.54 5.12
N VAL A 161 -4.32 -15.42 4.23
CA VAL A 161 -4.11 -16.27 3.06
C VAL A 161 -2.70 -16.84 3.09
N LYS A 162 -2.49 -17.99 2.47
CA LYS A 162 -1.15 -18.58 2.39
C LYS A 162 -0.28 -17.73 1.46
N ILE A 163 0.88 -17.30 1.95
CA ILE A 163 1.90 -16.61 1.17
C ILE A 163 3.03 -17.57 0.83
N ASN A 164 3.38 -17.63 -0.44
CA ASN A 164 4.63 -18.21 -0.91
C ASN A 164 5.54 -17.06 -1.32
N LEU A 165 6.58 -16.80 -0.54
CA LEU A 165 7.45 -15.64 -0.75
C LEU A 165 8.19 -15.72 -2.09
N ASP A 166 8.66 -16.89 -2.49
CA ASP A 166 9.38 -17.04 -3.76
C ASP A 166 8.46 -16.77 -4.96
N GLU A 167 7.23 -17.27 -4.93
CA GLU A 167 6.21 -16.98 -5.96
C GLU A 167 5.87 -15.48 -5.97
N TYR A 168 5.71 -14.88 -4.80
CA TYR A 168 5.43 -13.44 -4.68
C TYR A 168 6.56 -12.59 -5.28
N ILE A 169 7.83 -12.91 -4.96
CA ILE A 169 8.98 -12.23 -5.54
C ILE A 169 9.02 -12.44 -7.07
N ALA A 170 8.74 -13.65 -7.55
CA ALA A 170 8.68 -13.92 -8.99
C ALA A 170 7.56 -13.14 -9.69
N ASP A 171 6.41 -12.95 -9.04
CA ASP A 171 5.32 -12.13 -9.56
C ASP A 171 5.70 -10.64 -9.61
N LEU A 172 6.39 -10.13 -8.58
CA LEU A 172 6.90 -8.76 -8.57
C LEU A 172 7.93 -8.52 -9.70
N GLN A 173 8.77 -9.50 -10.01
CA GLN A 173 9.74 -9.41 -11.13
C GLN A 173 9.06 -9.23 -12.50
N LYS A 174 7.83 -9.77 -12.68
CA LYS A 174 7.08 -9.65 -13.96
C LYS A 174 6.73 -8.20 -14.31
N PHE A 175 6.75 -7.28 -13.34
CA PHE A 175 6.58 -5.85 -13.60
C PHE A 175 7.79 -5.22 -14.31
N ASN A 176 8.91 -5.93 -14.45
CA ASN A 176 10.12 -5.47 -15.17
C ASN A 176 10.59 -4.08 -14.67
N GLY A 177 10.61 -3.88 -13.36
CA GLY A 177 10.97 -2.63 -12.73
C GLY A 177 9.81 -1.61 -12.61
N ASN A 178 8.67 -1.79 -13.28
CA ASN A 178 7.51 -0.90 -13.15
C ASN A 178 6.72 -1.16 -11.86
N VAL A 179 7.43 -1.20 -10.74
CA VAL A 179 6.89 -1.39 -9.39
C VAL A 179 7.65 -0.55 -8.40
N VAL A 180 6.96 -0.06 -7.38
CA VAL A 180 7.53 0.56 -6.19
C VAL A 180 7.40 -0.43 -5.05
N ILE A 181 8.49 -0.73 -4.36
CA ILE A 181 8.43 -1.56 -3.15
C ILE A 181 8.30 -0.66 -1.93
N GLN A 182 7.31 -0.95 -1.10
CA GLN A 182 7.08 -0.23 0.13
C GLN A 182 7.31 -1.14 1.33
N THR A 183 8.14 -0.69 2.29
CA THR A 183 8.51 -1.44 3.50
C THR A 183 8.38 -0.57 4.74
N LEU A 184 7.63 -1.04 5.73
CA LEU A 184 7.64 -0.47 7.07
C LEU A 184 8.63 -1.25 7.94
N PHE A 185 9.58 -0.53 8.56
CA PHE A 185 10.50 -1.12 9.52
C PHE A 185 10.00 -0.91 10.95
N VAL A 186 10.03 -1.99 11.75
CA VAL A 186 9.44 -2.02 13.10
C VAL A 186 10.13 -3.08 13.95
N ARG A 187 10.16 -2.81 15.27
CA ARG A 187 10.47 -3.79 16.31
C ARG A 187 9.32 -3.90 17.29
N GLY A 188 9.36 -4.89 18.16
CA GLY A 188 8.41 -5.04 19.25
C GLY A 188 7.96 -6.47 19.47
N THR A 189 6.74 -6.61 19.96
CA THR A 189 6.15 -7.93 20.21
C THR A 189 4.68 -7.96 19.82
N HIS A 190 4.19 -9.12 19.42
CA HIS A 190 2.78 -9.42 19.25
C HIS A 190 2.49 -10.79 19.88
N GLY A 191 1.68 -10.82 20.93
CA GLY A 191 1.53 -12.03 21.73
C GLY A 191 2.88 -12.51 22.28
N ASN A 192 3.26 -13.75 21.92
CA ASN A 192 4.57 -14.33 22.28
C ASN A 192 5.65 -14.14 21.21
N ASP A 193 5.30 -13.56 20.06
CA ASP A 193 6.21 -13.37 18.96
C ASP A 193 7.03 -12.11 19.12
N VAL A 194 8.35 -12.24 18.91
CA VAL A 194 9.26 -11.10 18.75
C VAL A 194 9.23 -10.65 17.29
N LEU A 195 9.03 -9.35 17.08
CA LEU A 195 9.01 -8.69 15.79
C LEU A 195 10.29 -7.88 15.62
N ASN A 196 11.05 -8.15 14.57
CA ASN A 196 12.24 -7.36 14.26
C ASN A 196 12.65 -7.55 12.79
N ASN A 197 12.11 -6.75 11.89
CA ASN A 197 12.52 -6.76 10.48
C ASN A 197 13.74 -5.88 10.21
N THR A 198 14.42 -5.39 11.27
CA THR A 198 15.65 -4.61 11.17
C THR A 198 16.90 -5.39 11.59
N SER A 199 16.79 -6.70 11.89
CA SER A 199 17.98 -7.51 12.14
C SER A 199 18.82 -7.61 10.86
N ASP A 200 20.14 -7.86 11.03
CA ASP A 200 21.03 -7.93 9.88
C ASP A 200 20.62 -9.04 8.89
N GLU A 201 20.13 -10.18 9.40
CA GLU A 201 19.65 -11.30 8.59
C GLU A 201 18.39 -10.93 7.77
N GLU A 202 17.42 -10.25 8.40
CA GLU A 202 16.20 -9.81 7.73
C GLU A 202 16.50 -8.75 6.67
N ILE A 203 17.35 -7.77 7.00
CA ILE A 203 17.75 -6.73 6.05
C ILE A 203 18.51 -7.33 4.88
N GLU A 204 19.47 -8.23 5.12
CA GLU A 204 20.24 -8.85 4.03
C GLU A 204 19.32 -9.65 3.09
N SER A 205 18.44 -10.48 3.64
CA SER A 205 17.47 -11.24 2.86
C SER A 205 16.53 -10.31 2.06
N TRP A 206 16.04 -9.26 2.68
CA TRP A 206 15.18 -8.25 2.03
C TRP A 206 15.93 -7.53 0.89
N LEU A 207 17.19 -7.16 1.08
CA LEU A 207 18.03 -6.57 0.03
C LEU A 207 18.23 -7.51 -1.16
N GLN A 208 18.40 -8.82 -0.90
CA GLN A 208 18.47 -9.82 -1.98
C GLN A 208 17.17 -9.90 -2.77
N HIS A 209 16.01 -9.76 -2.11
CA HIS A 209 14.73 -9.67 -2.82
C HIS A 209 14.63 -8.39 -3.66
N LEU A 210 15.00 -7.23 -3.11
CA LEU A 210 15.03 -5.98 -3.88
C LEU A 210 15.92 -6.10 -5.12
N LYS A 211 17.09 -6.70 -4.99
CA LYS A 211 18.00 -6.92 -6.12
C LYS A 211 17.36 -7.80 -7.20
N LYS A 212 16.62 -8.84 -6.81
CA LYS A 212 15.89 -9.71 -7.76
C LYS A 212 14.75 -8.97 -8.46
N ILE A 213 13.94 -8.22 -7.69
CA ILE A 213 12.78 -7.47 -8.20
C ILE A 213 13.23 -6.32 -9.10
N ASN A 214 14.35 -5.68 -8.75
CA ASN A 214 14.88 -4.48 -9.40
C ASN A 214 13.79 -3.39 -9.57
N PRO A 215 13.15 -2.93 -8.47
CA PRO A 215 12.06 -1.96 -8.54
C PRO A 215 12.59 -0.61 -9.00
N ARG A 216 11.76 0.19 -9.69
CA ARG A 216 12.13 1.57 -10.05
C ARG A 216 12.33 2.50 -8.84
N LYS A 217 11.76 2.14 -7.69
CA LYS A 217 11.88 2.88 -6.43
C LYS A 217 11.57 1.98 -5.24
N THR A 218 12.26 2.20 -4.14
CA THR A 218 11.95 1.63 -2.84
C THR A 218 11.52 2.75 -1.89
N MET A 219 10.41 2.58 -1.19
CA MET A 219 9.92 3.50 -0.16
C MET A 219 10.02 2.81 1.19
N ILE A 220 10.85 3.33 2.09
CA ILE A 220 10.96 2.80 3.44
C ILE A 220 10.46 3.82 4.45
N TYR A 221 9.77 3.37 5.50
CA TYR A 221 9.17 4.25 6.48
C TYR A 221 9.01 3.57 7.84
N VAL A 222 8.68 4.37 8.84
CA VAL A 222 8.47 3.95 10.22
C VAL A 222 7.05 4.26 10.67
N ILE A 223 6.66 3.74 11.81
CA ILE A 223 5.39 4.05 12.47
C ILE A 223 5.32 5.57 12.71
N ASP A 224 4.21 6.19 12.31
CA ASP A 224 3.95 7.62 12.50
C ASP A 224 2.73 7.90 13.39
N ARG A 225 1.79 6.96 13.45
CA ARG A 225 0.52 7.10 14.18
C ARG A 225 0.28 5.91 15.11
N GLU A 226 -0.79 5.99 15.88
CA GLU A 226 -1.21 4.87 16.72
C GLU A 226 -1.46 3.61 15.90
N THR A 227 -0.97 2.50 16.43
CA THR A 227 -1.09 1.17 15.85
C THR A 227 -2.04 0.29 16.67
N PRO A 228 -2.66 -0.74 16.07
CA PRO A 228 -3.50 -1.68 16.81
C PRO A 228 -2.69 -2.49 17.82
N GLU A 229 -1.48 -2.94 17.47
CA GLU A 229 -0.53 -3.49 18.45
C GLU A 229 0.17 -2.36 19.19
N LYS A 230 0.21 -2.45 20.53
CA LYS A 230 0.74 -1.37 21.40
C LYS A 230 2.22 -1.55 21.76
N ASN A 231 2.74 -2.76 21.59
CA ASN A 231 4.11 -3.11 21.95
C ASN A 231 5.07 -2.96 20.79
N LEU A 232 4.81 -2.03 19.88
CA LEU A 232 5.69 -1.74 18.75
C LEU A 232 6.62 -0.57 19.06
N GLU A 233 7.84 -0.68 18.57
CA GLU A 233 8.87 0.35 18.69
C GLU A 233 9.11 1.00 17.32
N LYS A 234 9.07 2.33 17.30
CA LYS A 234 9.45 3.12 16.13
C LYS A 234 10.96 3.06 15.94
N ILE A 235 11.40 2.75 14.72
CA ILE A 235 12.81 2.78 14.34
C ILE A 235 13.26 4.23 14.24
N SER A 236 14.48 4.54 14.70
CA SER A 236 15.02 5.89 14.60
C SER A 236 15.33 6.29 13.15
N GLY A 237 15.25 7.58 12.85
CA GLY A 237 15.63 8.10 11.53
C GLY A 237 17.08 7.80 11.15
N ALA A 238 17.99 7.77 12.13
CA ALA A 238 19.38 7.37 11.92
C ALA A 238 19.49 5.92 11.42
N GLU A 239 18.78 4.99 12.06
CA GLU A 239 18.76 3.58 11.62
C GLU A 239 18.09 3.44 10.25
N LEU A 240 16.97 4.15 10.01
CA LEU A 240 16.28 4.13 8.72
C LEU A 240 17.19 4.66 7.60
N SER A 241 17.96 5.72 7.87
CA SER A 241 18.98 6.26 6.96
C SER A 241 20.10 5.24 6.65
N LEU A 242 20.54 4.46 7.63
CA LEU A 242 21.52 3.38 7.41
C LEU A 242 20.96 2.30 6.49
N ILE A 243 19.69 1.91 6.68
CA ILE A 243 19.01 0.95 5.80
C ILE A 243 18.91 1.52 4.37
N ALA A 244 18.51 2.80 4.23
CA ALA A 244 18.47 3.46 2.94
C ALA A 244 19.82 3.44 2.22
N ASN A 245 20.93 3.65 2.95
CA ASN A 245 22.28 3.58 2.37
C ASN A 245 22.64 2.17 1.87
N LYS A 246 22.17 1.11 2.56
CA LYS A 246 22.35 -0.27 2.07
C LYS A 246 21.57 -0.49 0.74
N VAL A 247 20.38 0.10 0.58
CA VAL A 247 19.63 0.03 -0.69
C VAL A 247 20.35 0.79 -1.80
N LYS A 248 20.86 2.02 -1.52
CA LYS A 248 21.65 2.80 -2.48
C LYS A 248 22.91 2.07 -2.95
N ALA A 249 23.53 1.29 -2.09
CA ALA A 249 24.71 0.47 -2.43
C ALA A 249 24.40 -0.65 -3.45
N LEU A 250 23.12 -0.93 -3.72
CA LEU A 250 22.67 -1.83 -4.77
C LEU A 250 22.32 -1.09 -6.09
N ASP A 251 22.62 0.21 -6.20
CA ASP A 251 22.23 1.09 -7.31
C ASP A 251 20.70 1.18 -7.49
N LEU A 252 19.93 1.04 -6.40
CA LEU A 252 18.48 1.17 -6.38
C LEU A 252 18.07 2.55 -5.81
N ASP A 253 17.03 3.15 -6.40
CA ASP A 253 16.43 4.39 -5.88
C ASP A 253 15.68 4.10 -4.58
N VAL A 254 15.88 4.94 -3.55
CA VAL A 254 15.22 4.82 -2.26
C VAL A 254 14.87 6.17 -1.67
N GLU A 255 13.62 6.27 -1.23
CA GLU A 255 13.11 7.36 -0.40
C GLU A 255 12.77 6.82 1.00
N TYR A 256 13.05 7.60 2.04
CA TYR A 256 12.70 7.22 3.40
C TYR A 256 11.97 8.33 4.14
N TYR A 257 11.07 7.93 5.05
CA TYR A 257 10.13 8.82 5.74
C TYR A 257 10.07 8.48 7.22
N GLU A 258 10.33 9.47 8.06
CA GLU A 258 10.36 9.38 9.52
C GLU A 258 9.02 9.73 10.16
#